data_85d4eecf412af7ab64e26787ce6e1d72
#
_entry.id   85d4eecf412af7ab64e26787ce6e1d72
#
_cell.length_a   1.000
_cell.length_b   1.000
_cell.length_c   1.000
_cell.angle_alpha   90.00
_cell.angle_beta   90.00
_cell.angle_gamma   90.00
#
_symmetry.space_group_name_H-M   'P 1'
#
loop_
_entity.id
_entity.type
_entity.pdbx_description
1 polymer ?
#
loop_
_entity_poly.entity_id
_entity_poly.type
_entity_poly.pdbx_seq_one_letter_code
_entity_poly.pdbx_strand_id
1 'polypeptide(L)'
;MAVLAAFVVPHPPLIVPEVGRGEERAIADTVAAYREVASRISALAPETLVVSTPHSVMYRDYNHVSPGAGASGSFARFGAPEARCSCAYDAPLRDELVHICEEEGLPAGTDHERDPGLDHATMIPLRFVWDAWPEGQAHPRVVRIGLSGLSAEAHYRLGRAVQRAAARTGRRVAFVASGDLSHKLKEDGPYGFAPEGPAFDERVGRDLSSGDLLDLLSIDRSLADRAAECGLRSFQIMAGALDGTEVSSELLSLEGPFGVGYAVAALTPVGPEGASEGRRLLPRLEELGRARMAEVRTGEDALVSLARASLEAYVTGGRPAPLPEGLPAELLEARAGCFVSIKEDGELRGCIGTIAPTRASLAAEIASNAVAAGTRDPRFPPVRASELASLVYDVDVLGPSEPVESASELDPSRYGVIVSCDDGRRGLLLPDLDGIDTAEEQVSIAARKGGIDLARDSWRLERFEVVRHT
;
A
#
# COMPACT_ATOMS: atom_id res chain seq x y z
N MET A 1 -3.50 29.41 -11.96
CA MET A 1 -3.50 28.10 -11.29
C MET A 1 -3.69 27.04 -12.35
N ALA A 2 -2.82 26.04 -12.39
CA ALA A 2 -2.92 24.93 -13.35
C ALA A 2 -3.90 23.86 -12.85
N VAL A 3 -3.85 23.52 -11.56
CA VAL A 3 -4.84 22.64 -10.91
C VAL A 3 -5.94 23.50 -10.30
N LEU A 4 -7.15 23.40 -10.86
CA LEU A 4 -8.29 24.24 -10.50
C LEU A 4 -8.99 23.78 -9.23
N ALA A 5 -9.11 22.48 -9.05
CA ALA A 5 -9.65 21.79 -7.89
C ALA A 5 -9.27 20.33 -7.91
N ALA A 6 -9.43 19.68 -6.77
CA ALA A 6 -9.34 18.22 -6.66
C ALA A 6 -10.57 17.66 -5.93
N PHE A 7 -10.96 16.45 -6.31
CA PHE A 7 -12.15 15.79 -5.82
C PHE A 7 -11.84 14.36 -5.43
N VAL A 8 -12.29 13.96 -4.26
CA VAL A 8 -12.32 12.56 -3.82
C VAL A 8 -13.69 12.01 -4.12
N VAL A 9 -13.75 10.84 -4.76
CA VAL A 9 -15.00 10.20 -5.14
C VAL A 9 -14.88 8.67 -5.02
N PRO A 10 -15.91 7.98 -4.51
CA PRO A 10 -15.93 6.52 -4.46
C PRO A 10 -16.36 5.94 -5.82
N HIS A 11 -16.26 4.61 -5.93
CA HIS A 11 -16.62 3.97 -7.20
C HIS A 11 -17.42 2.67 -7.06
N PRO A 12 -18.41 2.57 -6.12
CA PRO A 12 -19.21 1.37 -6.03
C PRO A 12 -20.01 1.17 -7.34
N PRO A 13 -19.93 0.00 -8.00
CA PRO A 13 -20.63 -0.21 -9.27
C PRO A 13 -22.15 0.01 -9.17
N LEU A 14 -22.74 -0.27 -7.99
CA LEU A 14 -24.17 -0.09 -7.75
C LEU A 14 -24.65 1.38 -7.81
N ILE A 15 -23.73 2.38 -7.75
CA ILE A 15 -24.10 3.80 -7.91
C ILE A 15 -24.62 4.11 -9.31
N VAL A 16 -24.29 3.26 -10.30
CA VAL A 16 -24.77 3.33 -11.67
C VAL A 16 -26.17 2.68 -11.72
N PRO A 17 -27.24 3.41 -12.09
CA PRO A 17 -28.62 2.90 -11.98
C PRO A 17 -28.86 1.59 -12.73
N GLU A 18 -28.19 1.38 -13.88
CA GLU A 18 -28.28 0.15 -14.65
C GLU A 18 -27.67 -1.06 -13.94
N VAL A 19 -26.75 -0.83 -12.99
CA VAL A 19 -26.14 -1.85 -12.14
C VAL A 19 -26.90 -1.99 -10.83
N GLY A 20 -27.13 -0.87 -10.12
CA GLY A 20 -27.76 -0.83 -8.78
C GLY A 20 -29.24 -1.20 -8.80
N ARG A 21 -29.94 -0.91 -9.89
CA ARG A 21 -31.37 -1.25 -10.10
C ARG A 21 -32.27 -0.86 -8.95
N GLY A 22 -31.93 0.24 -8.29
CA GLY A 22 -32.65 0.77 -7.12
C GLY A 22 -31.85 0.68 -5.80
N GLU A 23 -30.80 -0.13 -5.71
CA GLU A 23 -29.94 -0.23 -4.52
C GLU A 23 -29.12 1.05 -4.29
N GLU A 24 -28.86 1.85 -5.35
CA GLU A 24 -28.17 3.14 -5.26
C GLU A 24 -28.90 4.14 -4.33
N ARG A 25 -30.17 3.88 -4.02
CA ARG A 25 -30.94 4.70 -3.06
C ARG A 25 -30.43 4.59 -1.62
N ALA A 26 -29.78 3.48 -1.29
CA ALA A 26 -29.21 3.29 0.03
C ALA A 26 -27.95 4.15 0.26
N ILE A 27 -27.38 4.70 -0.82
CA ILE A 27 -26.25 5.66 -0.80
C ILE A 27 -26.66 7.00 -1.43
N ALA A 28 -27.83 7.47 -1.07
CA ALA A 28 -28.43 8.68 -1.66
C ALA A 28 -27.60 9.94 -1.41
N ASP A 29 -26.96 10.04 -0.24
CA ASP A 29 -26.10 11.16 0.10
C ASP A 29 -24.81 11.15 -0.76
N THR A 30 -24.21 9.99 -0.97
CA THR A 30 -23.09 9.81 -1.91
C THR A 30 -23.49 10.19 -3.34
N VAL A 31 -24.66 9.74 -3.81
CA VAL A 31 -25.16 10.10 -5.15
C VAL A 31 -25.39 11.59 -5.30
N ALA A 32 -25.96 12.24 -4.29
CA ALA A 32 -26.18 13.69 -4.29
C ALA A 32 -24.85 14.47 -4.30
N ALA A 33 -23.92 14.07 -3.42
CA ALA A 33 -22.58 14.67 -3.34
C ALA A 33 -21.79 14.47 -4.66
N TYR A 34 -21.92 13.31 -5.29
CA TYR A 34 -21.30 13.03 -6.58
C TYR A 34 -21.80 13.97 -7.69
N ARG A 35 -23.13 14.21 -7.74
CA ARG A 35 -23.74 15.17 -8.67
C ARG A 35 -23.26 16.57 -8.42
N GLU A 36 -23.09 16.96 -7.17
CA GLU A 36 -22.52 18.26 -6.81
C GLU A 36 -21.07 18.39 -7.30
N VAL A 37 -20.23 17.37 -7.09
CA VAL A 37 -18.85 17.32 -7.65
C VAL A 37 -18.88 17.47 -9.17
N ALA A 38 -19.73 16.71 -9.86
CA ALA A 38 -19.85 16.79 -11.32
C ALA A 38 -20.28 18.18 -11.80
N SER A 39 -21.21 18.84 -11.10
CA SER A 39 -21.64 20.21 -11.35
C SER A 39 -20.49 21.21 -11.15
N ARG A 40 -19.73 21.08 -10.06
CA ARG A 40 -18.55 21.92 -9.79
C ARG A 40 -17.48 21.76 -10.87
N ILE A 41 -17.19 20.53 -11.29
CA ILE A 41 -16.26 20.25 -12.39
C ILE A 41 -16.75 20.91 -13.68
N SER A 42 -18.01 20.74 -14.01
CA SER A 42 -18.62 21.37 -15.20
C SER A 42 -18.51 22.90 -15.17
N ALA A 43 -18.78 23.52 -14.01
CA ALA A 43 -18.67 24.97 -13.83
C ALA A 43 -17.22 25.49 -13.95
N LEU A 44 -16.24 24.71 -13.46
CA LEU A 44 -14.81 25.04 -13.61
C LEU A 44 -14.35 24.94 -15.07
N ALA A 45 -15.05 24.18 -15.89
CA ALA A 45 -14.73 23.94 -17.29
C ALA A 45 -13.23 23.62 -17.53
N PRO A 46 -12.67 22.59 -16.87
CA PRO A 46 -11.28 22.20 -17.08
C PRO A 46 -11.06 21.71 -18.52
N GLU A 47 -9.83 21.85 -19.02
CA GLU A 47 -9.44 21.27 -20.31
C GLU A 47 -9.14 19.78 -20.18
N THR A 48 -8.67 19.38 -18.97
CA THR A 48 -8.28 18.01 -18.70
C THR A 48 -8.74 17.55 -17.30
N LEU A 49 -9.25 16.33 -17.23
CA LEU A 49 -9.43 15.58 -15.98
C LEU A 49 -8.23 14.65 -15.78
N VAL A 50 -7.53 14.78 -14.67
CA VAL A 50 -6.58 13.77 -14.24
C VAL A 50 -7.31 12.83 -13.29
N VAL A 51 -7.41 11.55 -13.65
CA VAL A 51 -8.15 10.54 -12.87
C VAL A 51 -7.15 9.49 -12.38
N SER A 52 -7.01 9.34 -11.06
CA SER A 52 -6.30 8.22 -10.45
C SER A 52 -7.27 7.09 -10.13
N THR A 53 -6.87 5.85 -10.39
CA THR A 53 -7.74 4.67 -10.27
C THR A 53 -7.02 3.46 -9.67
N PRO A 54 -7.62 2.78 -8.66
CA PRO A 54 -7.09 1.56 -8.08
C PRO A 54 -7.40 0.29 -8.91
N HIS A 55 -8.26 0.38 -9.92
CA HIS A 55 -8.78 -0.78 -10.64
C HIS A 55 -8.29 -0.93 -12.09
N SER A 56 -7.35 -0.09 -12.52
CA SER A 56 -6.47 -0.43 -13.64
C SER A 56 -5.46 -1.50 -13.23
N VAL A 57 -4.68 -2.02 -14.15
CA VAL A 57 -3.60 -2.96 -13.78
C VAL A 57 -2.64 -2.27 -12.81
N MET A 58 -2.56 -2.79 -11.58
CA MET A 58 -1.67 -2.29 -10.54
C MET A 58 -0.33 -3.02 -10.61
N TYR A 59 0.74 -2.28 -10.78
CA TYR A 59 2.12 -2.80 -10.72
C TYR A 59 2.68 -2.62 -9.31
N ARG A 60 3.60 -3.48 -8.93
CA ARG A 60 4.22 -3.41 -7.61
C ARG A 60 5.08 -2.15 -7.44
N ASP A 61 5.83 -1.80 -8.48
CA ASP A 61 6.94 -0.85 -8.45
C ASP A 61 6.86 0.23 -9.55
N TYR A 62 5.67 0.44 -10.13
CA TYR A 62 5.49 1.35 -11.27
C TYR A 62 4.07 1.91 -11.35
N ASN A 63 3.92 3.23 -11.46
CA ASN A 63 2.65 3.88 -11.72
C ASN A 63 2.39 3.99 -13.22
N HIS A 64 1.38 3.28 -13.71
CA HIS A 64 1.06 3.28 -15.12
C HIS A 64 0.19 4.47 -15.51
N VAL A 65 0.63 5.25 -16.51
CA VAL A 65 -0.14 6.31 -17.14
C VAL A 65 -0.63 5.81 -18.49
N SER A 66 -1.94 5.83 -18.72
CA SER A 66 -2.52 5.20 -19.93
C SER A 66 -2.05 5.86 -21.22
N PRO A 67 -1.46 5.08 -22.16
CA PRO A 67 -1.03 5.55 -23.47
C PRO A 67 -2.19 5.72 -24.45
N GLY A 68 -1.86 6.06 -25.69
CA GLY A 68 -2.84 6.09 -26.79
C GLY A 68 -3.63 7.39 -26.87
N ALA A 69 -4.72 7.36 -27.67
CA ALA A 69 -5.54 8.52 -27.95
C ALA A 69 -6.82 8.60 -27.10
N GLY A 70 -7.18 7.51 -26.42
CA GLY A 70 -8.38 7.40 -25.60
C GLY A 70 -8.71 5.96 -25.30
N ALA A 71 -9.75 5.75 -24.52
CA ALA A 71 -10.22 4.43 -24.11
C ALA A 71 -11.75 4.39 -23.97
N SER A 72 -12.29 3.17 -23.93
CA SER A 72 -13.71 2.91 -23.64
C SER A 72 -13.87 1.70 -22.75
N GLY A 73 -15.00 1.61 -22.06
CA GLY A 73 -15.34 0.48 -21.21
C GLY A 73 -16.86 0.30 -21.10
N SER A 74 -17.27 -0.77 -20.43
CA SER A 74 -18.66 -1.04 -20.12
C SER A 74 -18.81 -1.71 -18.76
N PHE A 75 -20.00 -1.62 -18.17
CA PHE A 75 -20.34 -2.30 -16.93
C PHE A 75 -20.81 -3.75 -17.14
N ALA A 76 -20.37 -4.41 -18.21
CA ALA A 76 -20.71 -5.80 -18.51
C ALA A 76 -20.38 -6.76 -17.37
N ARG A 77 -19.25 -6.56 -16.68
CA ARG A 77 -18.83 -7.37 -15.52
C ARG A 77 -19.80 -7.25 -14.33
N PHE A 78 -20.61 -6.18 -14.31
CA PHE A 78 -21.61 -5.90 -13.29
C PHE A 78 -23.05 -6.10 -13.80
N GLY A 79 -23.21 -6.82 -14.92
CA GLY A 79 -24.52 -7.17 -15.46
C GLY A 79 -25.23 -6.05 -16.25
N ALA A 80 -24.52 -4.99 -16.63
CA ALA A 80 -25.05 -3.85 -17.39
C ALA A 80 -24.17 -3.54 -18.64
N PRO A 81 -24.12 -4.41 -19.66
CA PRO A 81 -23.25 -4.24 -20.82
C PRO A 81 -23.57 -3.00 -21.67
N GLU A 82 -24.82 -2.51 -21.61
CA GLU A 82 -25.25 -1.31 -22.35
C GLU A 82 -24.76 0.00 -21.68
N ALA A 83 -24.50 -0.03 -20.37
CA ALA A 83 -23.90 1.10 -19.69
C ALA A 83 -22.42 1.20 -20.07
N ARG A 84 -22.10 2.21 -20.89
CA ARG A 84 -20.76 2.41 -21.48
C ARG A 84 -20.23 3.80 -21.15
N CYS A 85 -18.91 3.91 -21.16
CA CYS A 85 -18.21 5.18 -21.07
C CYS A 85 -17.00 5.19 -22.01
N SER A 86 -16.66 6.36 -22.53
CA SER A 86 -15.45 6.57 -23.33
C SER A 86 -14.86 7.95 -23.05
N CYS A 87 -13.57 8.09 -23.28
CA CYS A 87 -12.87 9.36 -23.16
C CYS A 87 -11.76 9.47 -24.22
N ALA A 88 -11.40 10.71 -24.56
CA ALA A 88 -10.18 11.02 -25.30
C ALA A 88 -9.07 11.40 -24.33
N TYR A 89 -7.85 10.89 -24.53
CA TYR A 89 -6.71 11.21 -23.69
C TYR A 89 -6.05 12.55 -24.09
N ASP A 90 -5.52 13.25 -23.09
CA ASP A 90 -4.69 14.44 -23.27
C ASP A 90 -3.23 14.03 -23.46
N ALA A 91 -2.84 13.72 -24.69
CA ALA A 91 -1.48 13.32 -25.00
C ALA A 91 -0.44 14.39 -24.62
N PRO A 92 -0.63 15.71 -24.90
CA PRO A 92 0.35 16.72 -24.47
C PRO A 92 0.60 16.78 -22.97
N LEU A 93 -0.45 16.69 -22.14
CA LEU A 93 -0.28 16.68 -20.68
C LEU A 93 0.34 15.39 -20.20
N ARG A 94 -0.09 14.24 -20.74
CA ARG A 94 0.47 12.92 -20.42
C ARG A 94 1.97 12.85 -20.73
N ASP A 95 2.35 13.27 -21.94
CA ASP A 95 3.74 13.16 -22.42
C ASP A 95 4.66 14.06 -21.58
N GLU A 96 4.20 15.27 -21.20
CA GLU A 96 4.93 16.15 -20.29
C GLU A 96 5.04 15.55 -18.87
N LEU A 97 3.96 14.92 -18.36
CA LEU A 97 3.99 14.20 -17.08
C LEU A 97 5.04 13.08 -17.09
N VAL A 98 5.05 12.25 -18.13
CA VAL A 98 6.03 11.16 -18.29
C VAL A 98 7.45 11.71 -18.37
N HIS A 99 7.65 12.78 -19.12
CA HIS A 99 8.96 13.44 -19.23
C HIS A 99 9.45 13.96 -17.86
N ILE A 100 8.59 14.57 -17.06
CA ILE A 100 8.95 15.01 -15.70
C ILE A 100 9.28 13.79 -14.80
N CYS A 101 8.52 12.70 -14.91
CA CYS A 101 8.82 11.47 -14.16
C CYS A 101 10.20 10.91 -14.53
N GLU A 102 10.57 10.91 -15.81
CA GLU A 102 11.90 10.51 -16.26
C GLU A 102 13.00 11.44 -15.73
N GLU A 103 12.81 12.78 -15.82
CA GLU A 103 13.74 13.77 -15.26
C GLU A 103 14.00 13.57 -13.77
N GLU A 104 12.98 13.22 -12.99
CA GLU A 104 13.05 13.06 -11.53
C GLU A 104 13.35 11.62 -11.09
N GLY A 105 13.44 10.67 -12.02
CA GLY A 105 13.65 9.26 -11.70
C GLY A 105 12.46 8.62 -10.98
N LEU A 106 11.25 9.13 -11.19
CA LEU A 106 10.03 8.57 -10.64
C LEU A 106 9.60 7.35 -11.47
N PRO A 107 9.28 6.21 -10.85
CA PRO A 107 8.88 5.01 -11.57
C PRO A 107 7.41 5.13 -12.05
N ALA A 108 7.18 5.95 -13.06
CA ALA A 108 5.88 6.18 -13.68
C ALA A 108 6.03 6.48 -15.17
N GLY A 109 5.08 6.02 -15.99
CA GLY A 109 5.10 6.24 -17.44
C GLY A 109 4.06 5.40 -18.18
N THR A 110 4.24 5.26 -19.48
CA THR A 110 3.26 4.61 -20.38
C THR A 110 3.62 3.18 -20.77
N ASP A 111 4.71 2.64 -20.27
CA ASP A 111 5.18 1.30 -20.62
C ASP A 111 4.30 0.20 -20.00
N HIS A 112 4.34 -0.98 -20.62
CA HIS A 112 3.73 -2.20 -20.10
C HIS A 112 2.19 -2.19 -20.03
N GLU A 113 1.47 -1.44 -20.87
CA GLU A 113 0.02 -1.49 -20.88
C GLU A 113 -0.48 -2.93 -21.13
N ARG A 114 -1.31 -3.44 -20.19
CA ARG A 114 -1.89 -4.78 -20.25
C ARG A 114 -3.40 -4.78 -20.46
N ASP A 115 -4.08 -3.70 -20.07
CA ASP A 115 -5.52 -3.53 -20.26
C ASP A 115 -5.82 -2.08 -20.64
N PRO A 116 -6.04 -1.81 -21.96
CA PRO A 116 -6.37 -0.48 -22.45
C PRO A 116 -7.81 -0.06 -22.14
N GLY A 117 -8.66 -0.98 -21.67
CA GLY A 117 -10.05 -0.69 -21.33
C GLY A 117 -10.20 0.23 -20.12
N LEU A 118 -11.30 0.98 -20.06
CA LEU A 118 -11.63 1.74 -18.85
C LEU A 118 -12.17 0.79 -17.78
N ASP A 119 -11.58 0.87 -16.59
CA ASP A 119 -12.11 0.24 -15.38
C ASP A 119 -13.28 1.04 -14.81
N HIS A 120 -14.03 0.44 -13.88
CA HIS A 120 -15.23 1.07 -13.29
C HIS A 120 -14.89 2.29 -12.43
N ALA A 121 -13.72 2.30 -11.73
CA ALA A 121 -13.31 3.43 -10.92
C ALA A 121 -12.92 4.65 -11.78
N THR A 122 -12.61 4.46 -13.06
CA THR A 122 -12.48 5.53 -14.04
C THR A 122 -13.83 5.87 -14.67
N MET A 123 -14.64 4.86 -15.03
CA MET A 123 -15.89 5.10 -15.75
C MET A 123 -16.95 5.82 -14.91
N ILE A 124 -17.04 5.50 -13.62
CA ILE A 124 -18.08 6.09 -12.74
C ILE A 124 -17.92 7.61 -12.65
N PRO A 125 -16.77 8.16 -12.22
CA PRO A 125 -16.62 9.62 -12.18
C PRO A 125 -16.80 10.28 -13.55
N LEU A 126 -16.30 9.67 -14.63
CA LEU A 126 -16.50 10.22 -15.96
C LEU A 126 -17.98 10.29 -16.37
N ARG A 127 -18.78 9.27 -16.05
CA ARG A 127 -20.23 9.30 -16.34
C ARG A 127 -20.93 10.46 -15.61
N PHE A 128 -20.68 10.62 -14.31
CA PHE A 128 -21.28 11.73 -13.57
C PHE A 128 -20.89 13.08 -14.14
N VAL A 129 -19.64 13.25 -14.54
CA VAL A 129 -19.17 14.49 -15.16
C VAL A 129 -19.77 14.68 -16.55
N TRP A 130 -19.86 13.61 -17.39
CA TRP A 130 -20.47 13.69 -18.71
C TRP A 130 -21.96 14.02 -18.66
N ASP A 131 -22.66 13.47 -17.66
CA ASP A 131 -24.10 13.76 -17.45
C ASP A 131 -24.35 15.23 -17.03
N ALA A 132 -23.38 15.84 -16.33
CA ALA A 132 -23.43 17.26 -15.93
C ALA A 132 -22.80 18.21 -16.95
N TRP A 133 -22.18 17.69 -18.03
CA TRP A 133 -21.48 18.52 -19.02
C TRP A 133 -22.49 19.19 -19.96
N PRO A 134 -22.27 20.46 -20.39
CA PRO A 134 -23.19 21.15 -21.26
C PRO A 134 -23.37 20.43 -22.61
N GLU A 135 -24.61 20.25 -23.03
CA GLU A 135 -24.96 19.58 -24.27
C GLU A 135 -24.30 20.26 -25.49
N GLY A 136 -23.74 19.46 -26.38
CA GLY A 136 -23.08 19.94 -27.61
C GLY A 136 -21.65 20.47 -27.39
N GLN A 137 -21.15 20.52 -26.17
CA GLN A 137 -19.75 20.84 -25.91
C GLN A 137 -18.90 19.57 -25.83
N ALA A 138 -17.65 19.69 -26.32
CA ALA A 138 -16.69 18.59 -26.18
C ALA A 138 -16.33 18.38 -24.71
N HIS A 139 -16.32 17.12 -24.27
CA HIS A 139 -15.88 16.76 -22.94
C HIS A 139 -14.38 17.09 -22.74
N PRO A 140 -13.93 17.36 -21.52
CA PRO A 140 -12.51 17.49 -21.22
C PRO A 140 -11.76 16.22 -21.60
N ARG A 141 -10.49 16.37 -21.95
CA ARG A 141 -9.60 15.23 -22.15
C ARG A 141 -9.25 14.60 -20.82
N VAL A 142 -8.69 13.38 -20.86
CA VAL A 142 -8.38 12.62 -19.64
C VAL A 142 -6.91 12.25 -19.63
N VAL A 143 -6.27 12.29 -18.46
CA VAL A 143 -5.06 11.55 -18.14
C VAL A 143 -5.42 10.55 -17.05
N ARG A 144 -5.34 9.24 -17.36
CA ARG A 144 -5.63 8.15 -16.41
C ARG A 144 -4.33 7.65 -15.79
N ILE A 145 -4.29 7.59 -14.47
CA ILE A 145 -3.13 7.14 -13.68
C ILE A 145 -3.54 5.93 -12.84
N GLY A 146 -2.91 4.79 -13.08
CA GLY A 146 -3.04 3.60 -12.23
C GLY A 146 -2.19 3.72 -10.98
N LEU A 147 -2.68 3.14 -9.88
CA LEU A 147 -1.95 3.06 -8.62
C LEU A 147 -0.87 1.97 -8.67
N SER A 148 0.01 1.97 -7.67
CA SER A 148 1.10 0.98 -7.54
C SER A 148 1.31 0.54 -6.10
N GLY A 149 2.22 -0.42 -5.88
CA GLY A 149 2.68 -0.83 -4.56
C GLY A 149 3.74 0.08 -3.93
N LEU A 150 4.04 1.23 -4.56
CA LEU A 150 5.03 2.19 -4.06
C LEU A 150 4.58 2.92 -2.79
N SER A 151 5.49 3.63 -2.15
CA SER A 151 5.26 4.38 -0.91
C SER A 151 4.33 5.59 -1.08
N ALA A 152 3.81 6.11 0.03
CA ALA A 152 3.04 7.36 0.07
C ALA A 152 3.82 8.54 -0.52
N GLU A 153 5.12 8.61 -0.23
CA GLU A 153 6.01 9.64 -0.79
C GLU A 153 6.09 9.55 -2.32
N ALA A 154 6.21 8.34 -2.88
CA ALA A 154 6.28 8.15 -4.32
C ALA A 154 4.99 8.59 -5.02
N HIS A 155 3.81 8.26 -4.45
CA HIS A 155 2.52 8.73 -4.95
C HIS A 155 2.38 10.26 -4.84
N TYR A 156 2.80 10.84 -3.71
CA TYR A 156 2.82 12.29 -3.55
C TYR A 156 3.74 12.99 -4.58
N ARG A 157 4.95 12.47 -4.82
CA ARG A 157 5.87 13.00 -5.84
C ARG A 157 5.26 12.93 -7.25
N LEU A 158 4.55 11.85 -7.57
CA LEU A 158 3.81 11.74 -8.82
C LEU A 158 2.72 12.82 -8.95
N GLY A 159 2.00 13.12 -7.87
CA GLY A 159 1.04 14.23 -7.83
C GLY A 159 1.69 15.59 -8.11
N ARG A 160 2.86 15.83 -7.53
CA ARG A 160 3.67 17.05 -7.84
C ARG A 160 4.10 17.10 -9.30
N ALA A 161 4.43 15.97 -9.89
CA ALA A 161 4.73 15.89 -11.33
C ALA A 161 3.50 16.27 -12.18
N VAL A 162 2.30 15.83 -11.78
CA VAL A 162 1.03 16.24 -12.42
C VAL A 162 0.85 17.78 -12.36
N GLN A 163 1.04 18.38 -11.17
CA GLN A 163 0.93 19.85 -10.99
C GLN A 163 1.91 20.59 -11.93
N ARG A 164 3.16 20.14 -11.97
CA ARG A 164 4.20 20.72 -12.84
C ARG A 164 3.90 20.53 -14.31
N ALA A 165 3.43 19.35 -14.74
CA ALA A 165 3.04 19.09 -16.11
C ALA A 165 1.90 20.01 -16.55
N ALA A 166 0.88 20.18 -15.69
CA ALA A 166 -0.21 21.11 -15.93
C ALA A 166 0.30 22.55 -16.08
N ALA A 167 1.22 22.99 -15.23
CA ALA A 167 1.82 24.32 -15.30
C ALA A 167 2.67 24.51 -16.57
N ARG A 168 3.53 23.54 -16.94
CA ARG A 168 4.39 23.61 -18.12
C ARG A 168 3.59 23.58 -19.43
N THR A 169 2.50 22.82 -19.49
CA THR A 169 1.63 22.75 -20.67
C THR A 169 0.59 23.87 -20.73
N GLY A 170 0.43 24.64 -19.64
CA GLY A 170 -0.62 25.66 -19.52
C GLY A 170 -2.03 25.07 -19.43
N ARG A 171 -2.20 23.76 -19.15
CA ARG A 171 -3.49 23.09 -19.04
C ARG A 171 -4.21 23.46 -17.76
N ARG A 172 -5.50 23.72 -17.87
CA ARG A 172 -6.41 23.85 -16.72
C ARG A 172 -6.95 22.47 -16.37
N VAL A 173 -6.53 21.96 -15.21
CA VAL A 173 -6.77 20.58 -14.77
C VAL A 173 -7.72 20.55 -13.58
N ALA A 174 -8.69 19.63 -13.59
CA ALA A 174 -9.34 19.14 -12.36
C ALA A 174 -8.83 17.74 -12.05
N PHE A 175 -8.45 17.49 -10.80
CA PHE A 175 -7.99 16.17 -10.34
C PHE A 175 -9.16 15.40 -9.74
N VAL A 176 -9.32 14.13 -10.12
CA VAL A 176 -10.33 13.22 -9.58
C VAL A 176 -9.62 12.01 -8.98
N ALA A 177 -9.58 11.98 -7.65
CA ALA A 177 -9.04 10.85 -6.89
C ALA A 177 -10.15 9.82 -6.66
N SER A 178 -10.17 8.79 -7.47
CA SER A 178 -11.14 7.70 -7.35
C SER A 178 -10.66 6.66 -6.33
N GLY A 179 -11.48 6.38 -5.32
CA GLY A 179 -11.12 5.43 -4.26
C GLY A 179 -12.24 5.24 -3.25
N ASP A 180 -12.54 3.97 -2.94
CA ASP A 180 -13.38 3.63 -1.80
C ASP A 180 -12.54 3.62 -0.53
N LEU A 181 -13.15 3.86 0.63
CA LEU A 181 -12.52 3.76 1.93
C LEU A 181 -12.47 2.29 2.38
N SER A 182 -12.58 2.03 3.68
CA SER A 182 -12.54 0.66 4.19
C SER A 182 -13.58 -0.25 3.55
N HIS A 183 -13.17 -1.49 3.28
CA HIS A 183 -14.10 -2.56 2.88
C HIS A 183 -14.53 -3.45 4.07
N LYS A 184 -14.17 -3.11 5.31
CA LYS A 184 -14.38 -3.94 6.50
C LYS A 184 -15.17 -3.22 7.59
N LEU A 185 -16.34 -2.66 7.22
CA LEU A 185 -17.19 -1.92 8.15
C LEU A 185 -18.28 -2.77 8.81
N LYS A 186 -18.62 -3.96 8.28
CA LYS A 186 -19.74 -4.78 8.76
C LYS A 186 -19.44 -6.26 8.68
N GLU A 187 -19.86 -7.03 9.68
CA GLU A 187 -19.75 -8.49 9.73
C GLU A 187 -20.45 -9.18 8.53
N ASP A 188 -21.63 -8.66 8.17
CA ASP A 188 -22.43 -9.13 7.03
C ASP A 188 -22.06 -8.44 5.70
N GLY A 189 -21.03 -7.63 5.69
CA GLY A 189 -20.48 -6.98 4.50
C GLY A 189 -19.65 -7.95 3.62
N PRO A 190 -19.32 -7.53 2.39
CA PRO A 190 -18.66 -8.41 1.42
C PRO A 190 -17.25 -8.87 1.84
N TYR A 191 -16.61 -8.16 2.77
CA TYR A 191 -15.26 -8.43 3.27
C TYR A 191 -15.18 -8.62 4.78
N GLY A 192 -16.35 -8.70 5.46
CA GLY A 192 -16.44 -8.82 6.91
C GLY A 192 -16.11 -7.53 7.65
N PHE A 193 -15.84 -7.65 8.95
CA PHE A 193 -15.51 -6.55 9.85
C PHE A 193 -14.07 -6.63 10.36
N ALA A 194 -13.43 -5.47 10.46
CA ALA A 194 -12.21 -5.29 11.24
C ALA A 194 -12.28 -3.94 11.96
N PRO A 195 -11.79 -3.83 13.21
CA PRO A 195 -11.83 -2.57 13.96
C PRO A 195 -11.05 -1.44 13.29
N GLU A 196 -10.08 -1.77 12.46
CA GLU A 196 -9.33 -0.84 11.63
C GLU A 196 -10.19 -0.18 10.54
N GLY A 197 -11.27 -0.84 10.12
CA GLY A 197 -12.18 -0.31 9.11
C GLY A 197 -12.79 1.03 9.51
N PRO A 198 -13.61 1.08 10.57
CA PRO A 198 -14.16 2.35 11.06
C PRO A 198 -13.10 3.37 11.47
N ALA A 199 -11.96 2.92 12.06
CA ALA A 199 -10.88 3.80 12.47
C ALA A 199 -10.21 4.50 11.27
N PHE A 200 -10.03 3.78 10.16
CA PHE A 200 -9.53 4.33 8.91
C PHE A 200 -10.50 5.36 8.32
N ASP A 201 -11.78 5.00 8.21
CA ASP A 201 -12.82 5.87 7.63
C ASP A 201 -12.99 7.16 8.42
N GLU A 202 -12.99 7.09 9.77
CA GLU A 202 -13.06 8.26 10.64
C GLU A 202 -11.86 9.19 10.44
N ARG A 203 -10.65 8.63 10.36
CA ARG A 203 -9.43 9.40 10.14
C ARG A 203 -9.43 10.09 8.79
N VAL A 204 -9.68 9.36 7.71
CA VAL A 204 -9.76 9.94 6.36
C VAL A 204 -10.87 10.97 6.24
N GLY A 205 -12.04 10.70 6.82
CA GLY A 205 -13.16 11.67 6.85
C GLY A 205 -12.81 12.97 7.55
N ARG A 206 -12.14 12.91 8.69
CA ARG A 206 -11.63 14.08 9.42
C ARG A 206 -10.61 14.85 8.58
N ASP A 207 -9.63 14.17 7.97
CA ASP A 207 -8.57 14.78 7.21
C ASP A 207 -9.09 15.44 5.93
N LEU A 208 -10.04 14.81 5.24
CA LEU A 208 -10.74 15.39 4.10
C LEU A 208 -11.63 16.59 4.51
N SER A 209 -12.24 16.56 5.68
CA SER A 209 -13.05 17.68 6.19
C SER A 209 -12.19 18.89 6.54
N SER A 210 -11.06 18.68 7.18
CA SER A 210 -10.14 19.74 7.62
C SER A 210 -9.18 20.23 6.51
N GLY A 211 -8.95 19.40 5.49
CA GLY A 211 -7.88 19.60 4.50
C GLY A 211 -6.49 19.31 5.06
N ASP A 212 -6.37 18.48 6.09
CA ASP A 212 -5.07 18.03 6.62
C ASP A 212 -4.47 16.94 5.76
N LEU A 213 -3.88 17.36 4.63
CA LEU A 213 -3.24 16.45 3.69
C LEU A 213 -1.96 15.82 4.24
N LEU A 214 -1.34 16.41 5.29
CA LEU A 214 -0.17 15.80 5.90
C LEU A 214 -0.55 14.61 6.77
N ASP A 215 -1.63 14.70 7.56
CA ASP A 215 -2.13 13.56 8.34
C ASP A 215 -2.57 12.43 7.41
N LEU A 216 -3.27 12.74 6.33
CA LEU A 216 -3.66 11.78 5.29
C LEU A 216 -2.45 11.06 4.65
N LEU A 217 -1.35 11.77 4.38
CA LEU A 217 -0.11 11.20 3.86
C LEU A 217 0.62 10.33 4.89
N SER A 218 0.41 10.57 6.18
CA SER A 218 1.05 9.88 7.30
C SER A 218 0.26 8.67 7.81
N ILE A 219 -0.87 8.33 7.19
CA ILE A 219 -1.66 7.13 7.54
C ILE A 219 -0.77 5.90 7.42
N ASP A 220 -0.74 5.13 8.51
CA ASP A 220 0.05 3.90 8.57
C ASP A 220 -0.46 2.88 7.56
N ARG A 221 0.46 2.30 6.79
CA ARG A 221 0.13 1.30 5.78
C ARG A 221 -0.57 0.08 6.39
N SER A 222 -0.16 -0.34 7.58
CA SER A 222 -0.79 -1.49 8.25
C SER A 222 -2.25 -1.22 8.63
N LEU A 223 -2.59 0.02 8.99
CA LEU A 223 -3.98 0.42 9.21
C LEU A 223 -4.77 0.35 7.89
N ALA A 224 -4.23 0.88 6.80
CA ALA A 224 -4.85 0.88 5.47
C ALA A 224 -5.06 -0.56 4.95
N ASP A 225 -4.04 -1.41 5.05
CA ASP A 225 -4.10 -2.81 4.58
C ASP A 225 -5.13 -3.63 5.41
N ARG A 226 -5.19 -3.46 6.75
CA ARG A 226 -6.19 -4.13 7.58
C ARG A 226 -7.61 -3.59 7.38
N ALA A 227 -7.76 -2.31 7.05
CA ALA A 227 -9.03 -1.74 6.61
C ALA A 227 -9.45 -2.24 5.21
N ALA A 228 -8.53 -2.83 4.44
CA ALA A 228 -8.73 -3.29 3.06
C ALA A 228 -9.26 -2.18 2.13
N GLU A 229 -8.70 -0.97 2.29
CA GLU A 229 -9.08 0.20 1.50
C GLU A 229 -8.49 0.15 0.07
N CYS A 230 -8.99 0.99 -0.85
CA CYS A 230 -8.41 1.12 -2.17
C CYS A 230 -8.18 2.58 -2.62
N GLY A 231 -8.55 3.58 -1.80
CA GLY A 231 -8.53 5.00 -2.16
C GLY A 231 -7.30 5.78 -1.72
N LEU A 232 -6.61 5.36 -0.65
CA LEU A 232 -5.57 6.15 0.00
C LEU A 232 -4.47 6.61 -0.97
N ARG A 233 -3.99 5.72 -1.82
CA ARG A 233 -2.95 6.05 -2.81
C ARG A 233 -3.42 7.06 -3.86
N SER A 234 -4.70 7.02 -4.27
CA SER A 234 -5.32 8.06 -5.09
C SER A 234 -5.29 9.41 -4.38
N PHE A 235 -5.61 9.42 -3.09
CA PHE A 235 -5.62 10.65 -2.27
C PHE A 235 -4.21 11.19 -2.05
N GLN A 236 -3.20 10.33 -1.96
CA GLN A 236 -1.79 10.71 -1.86
C GLN A 236 -1.29 11.40 -3.15
N ILE A 237 -1.68 10.90 -4.35
CA ILE A 237 -1.38 11.58 -5.62
C ILE A 237 -2.09 12.94 -5.65
N MET A 238 -3.35 12.99 -5.27
CA MET A 238 -4.13 14.23 -5.17
C MET A 238 -3.46 15.27 -4.26
N ALA A 239 -2.98 14.86 -3.09
CA ALA A 239 -2.27 15.74 -2.16
C ALA A 239 -1.02 16.36 -2.80
N GLY A 240 -0.28 15.56 -3.60
CA GLY A 240 0.86 16.03 -4.37
C GLY A 240 0.47 17.01 -5.49
N ALA A 241 -0.66 16.81 -6.16
CA ALA A 241 -1.17 17.72 -7.19
C ALA A 241 -1.59 19.08 -6.62
N LEU A 242 -1.77 19.17 -5.30
CA LEU A 242 -2.08 20.41 -4.55
C LEU A 242 -0.87 20.93 -3.74
N ASP A 243 0.35 20.41 -3.98
CA ASP A 243 1.56 20.82 -3.24
C ASP A 243 1.77 22.32 -3.24
N GLY A 244 2.08 22.88 -2.08
CA GLY A 244 2.33 24.32 -1.92
C GLY A 244 1.10 25.21 -2.11
N THR A 245 -0.11 24.64 -2.20
CA THR A 245 -1.35 25.37 -2.43
C THR A 245 -2.22 25.32 -1.18
N GLU A 246 -2.72 26.47 -0.74
CA GLU A 246 -3.74 26.51 0.30
C GLU A 246 -5.09 26.12 -0.29
N VAL A 247 -5.81 25.23 0.40
CA VAL A 247 -7.09 24.69 -0.07
C VAL A 247 -8.19 24.88 0.96
N SER A 248 -9.39 25.22 0.49
CA SER A 248 -10.63 25.02 1.22
C SER A 248 -11.09 23.59 0.95
N SER A 249 -11.26 22.80 2.00
CA SER A 249 -11.70 21.42 1.90
C SER A 249 -13.13 21.29 2.44
N GLU A 250 -13.94 20.48 1.76
CA GLU A 250 -15.32 20.22 2.12
C GLU A 250 -15.61 18.72 1.96
N LEU A 251 -15.95 18.04 3.04
CA LEU A 251 -16.47 16.69 3.01
C LEU A 251 -17.97 16.75 2.72
N LEU A 252 -18.37 16.33 1.52
CA LEU A 252 -19.75 16.42 1.05
C LEU A 252 -20.61 15.25 1.52
N SER A 253 -20.02 14.05 1.60
CA SER A 253 -20.68 12.87 2.18
C SER A 253 -19.66 11.88 2.71
N LEU A 254 -20.08 11.10 3.72
CA LEU A 254 -19.34 9.94 4.24
C LEU A 254 -20.37 8.93 4.74
N GLU A 255 -20.49 7.77 4.07
CA GLU A 255 -21.41 6.71 4.44
C GLU A 255 -20.87 5.33 4.04
N GLY A 256 -21.41 4.25 4.63
CA GLY A 256 -20.93 2.89 4.38
C GLY A 256 -21.99 1.81 4.64
N PRO A 257 -23.21 1.94 4.05
CA PRO A 257 -24.33 1.05 4.39
C PRO A 257 -24.12 -0.41 3.97
N PHE A 258 -23.22 -0.67 3.02
CA PHE A 258 -22.94 -2.00 2.48
C PHE A 258 -21.65 -2.64 3.03
N GLY A 259 -21.06 -2.06 4.07
CA GLY A 259 -19.79 -2.56 4.63
C GLY A 259 -18.54 -2.01 3.95
N VAL A 260 -18.71 -1.11 2.97
CA VAL A 260 -17.66 -0.37 2.29
C VAL A 260 -17.88 1.12 2.51
N GLY A 261 -16.83 1.86 2.88
CA GLY A 261 -16.88 3.29 3.14
C GLY A 261 -16.82 4.12 1.84
N TYR A 262 -17.68 5.10 1.72
CA TYR A 262 -17.79 6.00 0.58
C TYR A 262 -17.65 7.45 1.03
N ALA A 263 -16.57 8.11 0.64
CA ALA A 263 -16.36 9.53 0.90
C ALA A 263 -16.43 10.33 -0.41
N VAL A 264 -17.12 11.45 -0.37
CA VAL A 264 -17.08 12.47 -1.43
C VAL A 264 -16.58 13.77 -0.82
N ALA A 265 -15.50 14.33 -1.38
CA ALA A 265 -14.93 15.60 -0.91
C ALA A 265 -14.48 16.47 -2.07
N ALA A 266 -14.46 17.78 -1.81
CA ALA A 266 -13.98 18.79 -2.74
C ALA A 266 -12.89 19.63 -2.08
N LEU A 267 -11.73 19.75 -2.73
CA LEU A 267 -10.59 20.56 -2.30
C LEU A 267 -10.37 21.66 -3.34
N THR A 268 -10.67 22.89 -2.95
CA THR A 268 -10.59 24.04 -3.85
C THR A 268 -9.45 24.97 -3.42
N PRO A 269 -8.49 25.27 -4.29
CA PRO A 269 -7.46 26.26 -4.03
C PRO A 269 -8.03 27.63 -3.68
N VAL A 270 -7.55 28.25 -2.59
CA VAL A 270 -8.03 29.57 -2.11
C VAL A 270 -7.00 30.69 -2.28
N GLY A 271 -5.83 30.38 -2.80
CA GLY A 271 -4.73 31.34 -3.02
C GLY A 271 -3.92 31.01 -4.27
N PRO A 272 -2.90 31.81 -4.59
CA PRO A 272 -2.02 31.50 -5.72
C PRO A 272 -1.27 30.21 -5.49
N GLU A 273 -1.06 29.46 -6.58
CA GLU A 273 -0.31 28.21 -6.58
C GLU A 273 1.13 28.42 -6.09
N GLY A 274 1.61 27.53 -5.23
CA GLY A 274 2.96 27.57 -4.66
C GLY A 274 3.21 28.67 -3.63
N ALA A 275 2.17 29.45 -3.24
CA ALA A 275 2.32 30.57 -2.31
C ALA A 275 2.43 30.17 -0.83
N SER A 276 2.01 28.94 -0.48
CA SER A 276 2.00 28.46 0.91
C SER A 276 3.14 27.48 1.19
N GLU A 277 4.22 27.95 1.80
CA GLU A 277 5.32 27.06 2.21
C GLU A 277 4.87 25.99 3.21
N GLY A 278 3.94 26.31 4.10
CA GLY A 278 3.38 25.35 5.05
C GLY A 278 2.61 24.20 4.40
N ARG A 279 2.24 24.32 3.12
CA ARG A 279 1.57 23.31 2.31
C ARG A 279 2.53 22.54 1.38
N ARG A 280 3.82 22.82 1.43
CA ARG A 280 4.86 21.96 0.82
C ARG A 280 5.14 20.83 1.75
N LEU A 281 4.49 19.70 1.53
CA LEU A 281 4.39 18.63 2.53
C LEU A 281 5.59 17.68 2.50
N LEU A 282 6.34 17.59 1.40
CA LEU A 282 7.44 16.64 1.27
C LEU A 282 8.50 16.77 2.38
N PRO A 283 9.03 17.97 2.73
CA PRO A 283 10.02 18.07 3.81
C PRO A 283 9.44 17.66 5.17
N ARG A 284 8.15 17.92 5.40
CA ARG A 284 7.47 17.53 6.65
C ARG A 284 7.21 16.04 6.70
N LEU A 285 6.84 15.42 5.57
CA LEU A 285 6.67 13.97 5.46
C LEU A 285 8.00 13.24 5.72
N GLU A 286 9.09 13.72 5.13
CA GLU A 286 10.44 13.21 5.39
C GLU A 286 10.85 13.38 6.86
N GLU A 287 10.50 14.50 7.50
CA GLU A 287 10.76 14.74 8.93
C GLU A 287 9.96 13.77 9.81
N LEU A 288 8.66 13.58 9.53
CA LEU A 288 7.82 12.61 10.23
C LEU A 288 8.37 11.18 10.08
N GLY A 289 8.78 10.80 8.87
CA GLY A 289 9.41 9.50 8.62
C GLY A 289 10.69 9.31 9.44
N ARG A 290 11.57 10.34 9.47
CA ARG A 290 12.78 10.29 10.31
C ARG A 290 12.47 10.22 11.80
N ALA A 291 11.49 10.98 12.29
CA ALA A 291 11.07 10.95 13.68
C ALA A 291 10.52 9.57 14.08
N ARG A 292 9.65 8.99 13.25
CA ARG A 292 9.12 7.63 13.44
C ARG A 292 10.23 6.59 13.48
N MET A 293 11.18 6.65 12.54
CA MET A 293 12.32 5.72 12.53
C MET A 293 13.25 5.90 13.73
N ALA A 294 13.42 7.13 14.23
CA ALA A 294 14.16 7.37 15.47
C ALA A 294 13.47 6.76 16.69
N GLU A 295 12.14 6.83 16.76
CA GLU A 295 11.34 6.20 17.81
C GLU A 295 11.46 4.66 17.76
N VAL A 296 11.29 4.06 16.58
CA VAL A 296 11.48 2.61 16.36
C VAL A 296 12.88 2.19 16.87
N ARG A 297 13.94 2.88 16.43
CA ARG A 297 15.31 2.58 16.84
C ARG A 297 15.55 2.72 18.34
N THR A 298 14.84 3.64 19.00
CA THR A 298 14.95 3.81 20.45
C THR A 298 14.26 2.67 21.21
N GLY A 299 13.22 2.07 20.62
CA GLY A 299 12.50 0.91 21.18
C GLY A 299 13.21 -0.43 20.97
N GLU A 300 14.17 -0.52 20.06
CA GLU A 300 14.89 -1.76 19.75
C GLU A 300 15.67 -2.28 20.96
N ASP A 301 15.52 -3.56 21.24
CA ASP A 301 16.37 -4.24 22.21
C ASP A 301 17.76 -4.60 21.64
N ALA A 302 18.58 -5.27 22.44
CA ALA A 302 19.96 -5.63 22.07
C ALA A 302 20.02 -6.60 20.87
N LEU A 303 19.00 -7.45 20.66
CA LEU A 303 18.97 -8.42 19.58
C LEU A 303 18.66 -7.72 18.26
N VAL A 304 17.65 -6.87 18.26
CA VAL A 304 17.22 -6.11 17.09
C VAL A 304 18.27 -5.10 16.67
N SER A 305 18.84 -4.36 17.66
CA SER A 305 19.93 -3.42 17.42
C SER A 305 21.17 -4.11 16.83
N LEU A 306 21.48 -5.35 17.28
CA LEU A 306 22.57 -6.15 16.71
C LEU A 306 22.29 -6.57 15.26
N ALA A 307 21.07 -7.01 14.95
CA ALA A 307 20.66 -7.37 13.61
C ALA A 307 20.83 -6.17 12.64
N ARG A 308 20.30 -5.00 13.04
CA ARG A 308 20.46 -3.73 12.32
C ARG A 308 21.92 -3.38 12.07
N ALA A 309 22.71 -3.26 13.13
CA ALA A 309 24.11 -2.88 13.05
C ALA A 309 24.91 -3.82 12.15
N SER A 310 24.60 -5.11 12.17
CA SER A 310 25.27 -6.12 11.37
C SER A 310 25.00 -5.95 9.86
N LEU A 311 23.76 -5.71 9.47
CA LEU A 311 23.42 -5.47 8.06
C LEU A 311 23.93 -4.11 7.59
N GLU A 312 23.73 -3.04 8.38
CA GLU A 312 24.20 -1.70 8.03
C GLU A 312 25.73 -1.68 7.79
N ALA A 313 26.49 -2.31 8.69
CA ALA A 313 27.94 -2.42 8.53
C ALA A 313 28.34 -3.23 7.30
N TYR A 314 27.61 -4.29 6.97
CA TYR A 314 27.87 -5.09 5.77
C TYR A 314 27.57 -4.31 4.49
N VAL A 315 26.42 -3.65 4.41
CA VAL A 315 25.99 -2.90 3.21
C VAL A 315 26.91 -1.70 2.95
N THR A 316 27.37 -1.03 4.00
CA THR A 316 28.27 0.15 3.88
C THR A 316 29.74 -0.23 3.73
N GLY A 317 30.17 -1.29 4.41
CA GLY A 317 31.59 -1.70 4.48
C GLY A 317 31.98 -2.87 3.56
N GLY A 318 31.02 -3.53 2.91
CA GLY A 318 31.23 -4.66 1.99
C GLY A 318 31.68 -5.97 2.67
N ARG A 319 31.74 -6.02 4.01
CA ARG A 319 32.17 -7.18 4.80
C ARG A 319 31.47 -7.23 6.15
N PRO A 320 31.29 -8.43 6.74
CA PRO A 320 30.78 -8.54 8.11
C PRO A 320 31.66 -7.78 9.09
N ALA A 321 31.02 -7.03 10.00
CA ALA A 321 31.72 -6.39 11.12
C ALA A 321 31.94 -7.39 12.27
N PRO A 322 32.94 -7.18 13.13
CA PRO A 322 33.04 -7.88 14.40
C PRO A 322 31.82 -7.55 15.27
N LEU A 323 31.47 -8.47 16.18
CA LEU A 323 30.40 -8.22 17.16
C LEU A 323 30.72 -6.97 17.98
N PRO A 324 29.74 -6.10 18.26
CA PRO A 324 29.93 -4.92 19.11
C PRO A 324 30.38 -5.30 20.49
N GLU A 325 31.18 -4.41 21.11
CA GLU A 325 31.53 -4.53 22.53
C GLU A 325 30.31 -4.20 23.41
N GLY A 326 30.23 -4.84 24.59
CA GLY A 326 29.19 -4.56 25.59
C GLY A 326 27.84 -5.26 25.31
N LEU A 327 27.80 -6.26 24.43
CA LEU A 327 26.61 -7.10 24.27
C LEU A 327 26.30 -7.85 25.61
N PRO A 328 25.01 -8.10 25.91
CA PRO A 328 24.59 -8.93 27.03
C PRO A 328 25.30 -10.30 27.03
N ALA A 329 25.72 -10.77 28.21
CA ALA A 329 26.41 -12.05 28.32
C ALA A 329 25.58 -13.21 27.79
N GLU A 330 24.26 -13.15 27.95
CA GLU A 330 23.31 -14.13 27.47
C GLU A 330 23.39 -14.32 25.95
N LEU A 331 23.63 -13.25 25.19
CA LEU A 331 23.74 -13.30 23.72
C LEU A 331 25.07 -13.93 23.28
N LEU A 332 26.10 -13.84 24.08
CA LEU A 332 27.44 -14.37 23.83
C LEU A 332 27.58 -15.84 24.23
N GLU A 333 26.82 -16.28 25.24
CA GLU A 333 26.88 -17.63 25.82
C GLU A 333 25.77 -18.55 25.25
N ALA A 334 24.55 -18.02 25.03
CA ALA A 334 23.45 -18.81 24.53
C ALA A 334 23.68 -19.25 23.07
N ARG A 335 23.06 -20.38 22.74
CA ARG A 335 23.04 -20.92 21.38
C ARG A 335 21.62 -21.33 21.04
N ALA A 336 21.05 -20.70 20.03
CA ALA A 336 19.71 -20.98 19.51
C ALA A 336 19.68 -20.75 18.00
N GLY A 337 18.72 -21.38 17.32
CA GLY A 337 18.32 -20.94 16.00
C GLY A 337 17.59 -19.61 16.10
N CYS A 338 17.69 -18.78 15.07
CA CYS A 338 16.91 -17.54 15.01
C CYS A 338 16.58 -17.16 13.57
N PHE A 339 15.51 -16.39 13.39
CA PHE A 339 15.18 -15.74 12.13
C PHE A 339 15.35 -14.23 12.29
N VAL A 340 15.83 -13.60 11.23
CA VAL A 340 15.86 -12.14 11.14
C VAL A 340 14.97 -11.74 9.97
N SER A 341 13.92 -11.00 10.27
CA SER A 341 13.02 -10.38 9.30
C SER A 341 13.37 -8.91 9.14
N ILE A 342 13.38 -8.46 7.92
CA ILE A 342 13.59 -7.06 7.53
C ILE A 342 12.33 -6.59 6.84
N LYS A 343 11.81 -5.45 7.25
CA LYS A 343 10.61 -4.82 6.70
C LYS A 343 10.94 -3.42 6.20
N GLU A 344 10.25 -2.99 5.15
CA GLU A 344 10.23 -1.63 4.66
C GLU A 344 8.79 -1.22 4.40
N ASP A 345 8.35 -0.11 4.96
CA ASP A 345 6.96 0.38 4.90
C ASP A 345 5.91 -0.69 5.35
N GLY A 346 6.26 -1.52 6.35
CA GLY A 346 5.43 -2.60 6.86
C GLY A 346 5.50 -3.90 6.05
N GLU A 347 6.04 -3.87 4.84
CA GLU A 347 6.16 -5.03 3.97
C GLU A 347 7.46 -5.81 4.19
N LEU A 348 7.41 -7.12 4.02
CA LEU A 348 8.59 -7.96 4.09
C LEU A 348 9.60 -7.58 3.00
N ARG A 349 10.83 -7.24 3.40
CA ARG A 349 11.97 -6.90 2.52
C ARG A 349 13.05 -7.96 2.49
N GLY A 350 13.07 -8.85 3.47
CA GLY A 350 13.96 -10.00 3.56
C GLY A 350 13.74 -10.77 4.84
N CYS A 351 13.91 -12.09 4.79
CA CYS A 351 13.81 -12.93 5.98
C CYS A 351 14.64 -14.21 5.77
N ILE A 352 15.67 -14.38 6.59
CA ILE A 352 16.48 -15.62 6.64
C ILE A 352 16.69 -16.02 8.08
N GLY A 353 16.75 -17.33 8.30
CA GLY A 353 17.02 -17.87 9.63
C GLY A 353 17.61 -19.28 9.60
N THR A 354 17.89 -19.76 10.77
CA THR A 354 18.42 -21.09 11.07
C THR A 354 17.53 -21.78 12.08
N ILE A 355 17.18 -23.04 11.82
CA ILE A 355 16.31 -23.85 12.69
C ILE A 355 17.07 -24.28 13.97
N ALA A 356 18.36 -24.46 13.85
CA ALA A 356 19.27 -24.86 14.93
C ALA A 356 20.51 -23.94 14.93
N PRO A 357 21.22 -23.83 16.06
CA PRO A 357 22.39 -22.97 16.13
C PRO A 357 23.50 -23.47 15.24
N THR A 358 23.97 -22.66 14.31
CA THR A 358 25.06 -22.92 13.36
C THR A 358 26.33 -22.17 13.73
N ARG A 359 26.24 -21.17 14.61
CA ARG A 359 27.34 -20.32 15.07
C ARG A 359 27.71 -20.59 16.51
N ALA A 360 28.79 -19.96 16.96
CA ALA A 360 29.32 -20.15 18.31
C ALA A 360 28.41 -19.56 19.40
N SER A 361 27.64 -18.53 19.07
CA SER A 361 26.73 -17.85 19.98
C SER A 361 25.49 -17.33 19.26
N LEU A 362 24.45 -17.01 20.02
CA LEU A 362 23.22 -16.37 19.50
C LEU A 362 23.53 -15.01 18.84
N ALA A 363 24.43 -14.22 19.42
CA ALA A 363 24.87 -12.98 18.79
C ALA A 363 25.48 -13.20 17.39
N ALA A 364 26.32 -14.22 17.24
CA ALA A 364 26.91 -14.55 15.93
C ALA A 364 25.88 -15.10 14.93
N GLU A 365 24.86 -15.81 15.44
CA GLU A 365 23.75 -16.32 14.65
C GLU A 365 22.91 -15.16 14.08
N ILE A 366 22.50 -14.23 14.97
CA ILE A 366 21.73 -13.02 14.60
C ILE A 366 22.49 -12.21 13.56
N ALA A 367 23.77 -11.89 13.80
CA ALA A 367 24.58 -11.10 12.88
C ALA A 367 24.69 -11.76 11.49
N SER A 368 24.88 -13.08 11.47
CA SER A 368 24.95 -13.84 10.21
C SER A 368 23.61 -13.86 9.45
N ASN A 369 22.50 -14.06 10.17
CA ASN A 369 21.17 -14.14 9.58
C ASN A 369 20.67 -12.77 9.12
N ALA A 370 20.99 -11.68 9.85
CA ALA A 370 20.68 -10.31 9.41
C ALA A 370 21.34 -9.97 8.06
N VAL A 371 22.64 -10.26 7.93
CA VAL A 371 23.33 -10.07 6.65
C VAL A 371 22.73 -10.95 5.56
N ALA A 372 22.40 -12.21 5.86
CA ALA A 372 21.79 -13.12 4.90
C ALA A 372 20.39 -12.65 4.47
N ALA A 373 19.56 -12.19 5.41
CA ALA A 373 18.22 -11.66 5.11
C ALA A 373 18.27 -10.45 4.18
N GLY A 374 19.22 -9.54 4.39
CA GLY A 374 19.36 -8.36 3.53
C GLY A 374 20.06 -8.61 2.19
N THR A 375 20.78 -9.73 2.02
CA THR A 375 21.65 -9.89 0.83
C THR A 375 21.52 -11.20 0.09
N ARG A 376 20.87 -12.22 0.68
CA ARG A 376 20.82 -13.59 0.12
C ARG A 376 19.43 -14.19 0.11
N ASP A 377 18.40 -13.45 0.49
CA ASP A 377 17.02 -13.91 0.32
C ASP A 377 16.67 -13.92 -1.19
N PRO A 378 16.40 -15.09 -1.78
CA PRO A 378 16.19 -15.19 -3.23
C PRO A 378 14.92 -14.48 -3.73
N ARG A 379 14.05 -14.07 -2.82
CA ARG A 379 12.80 -13.36 -3.15
C ARG A 379 13.04 -11.88 -3.46
N PHE A 380 14.16 -11.33 -3.01
CA PHE A 380 14.44 -9.88 -3.04
C PHE A 380 15.84 -9.59 -3.58
N PRO A 381 16.06 -8.45 -4.26
CA PRO A 381 17.41 -7.99 -4.58
C PRO A 381 18.14 -7.61 -3.28
N PRO A 382 19.50 -7.62 -3.28
CA PRO A 382 20.27 -7.17 -2.13
C PRO A 382 19.90 -5.75 -1.69
N VAL A 383 19.81 -5.55 -0.37
CA VAL A 383 19.55 -4.24 0.25
C VAL A 383 20.64 -3.24 -0.14
N ARG A 384 20.23 -2.03 -0.51
CA ARG A 384 21.11 -0.92 -0.88
C ARG A 384 21.28 0.04 0.29
N ALA A 385 22.37 0.81 0.28
CA ALA A 385 22.64 1.81 1.32
C ALA A 385 21.53 2.88 1.46
N SER A 386 20.83 3.19 0.37
CA SER A 386 19.71 4.14 0.38
C SER A 386 18.46 3.64 1.14
N GLU A 387 18.31 2.32 1.32
CA GLU A 387 17.17 1.70 2.00
C GLU A 387 17.40 1.64 3.54
N LEU A 388 18.66 1.65 4.00
CA LEU A 388 19.00 1.40 5.42
C LEU A 388 18.28 2.31 6.42
N ALA A 389 17.95 3.53 6.01
CA ALA A 389 17.30 4.50 6.88
C ALA A 389 15.82 4.15 7.19
N SER A 390 15.16 3.38 6.30
CA SER A 390 13.73 3.02 6.37
C SER A 390 13.48 1.59 6.85
N LEU A 391 14.54 0.77 7.04
CA LEU A 391 14.38 -0.62 7.43
C LEU A 391 14.04 -0.80 8.91
N VAL A 392 13.08 -1.67 9.17
CA VAL A 392 12.68 -2.17 10.51
C VAL A 392 13.05 -3.65 10.59
N TYR A 393 13.48 -4.08 11.77
CA TYR A 393 13.98 -5.43 11.99
C TYR A 393 13.20 -6.13 13.08
N ASP A 394 12.92 -7.42 12.88
CA ASP A 394 12.46 -8.34 13.92
C ASP A 394 13.44 -9.49 14.04
N VAL A 395 13.61 -9.98 15.27
CA VAL A 395 14.42 -11.17 15.58
C VAL A 395 13.57 -12.19 16.31
N ASP A 396 13.32 -13.32 15.67
CA ASP A 396 12.61 -14.45 16.26
C ASP A 396 13.64 -15.46 16.78
N VAL A 397 13.74 -15.63 18.09
CA VAL A 397 14.62 -16.62 18.74
C VAL A 397 13.83 -17.89 19.01
N LEU A 398 14.33 -19.03 18.49
CA LEU A 398 13.67 -20.33 18.61
C LEU A 398 14.03 -20.98 19.93
N GLY A 399 13.02 -21.39 20.67
CA GLY A 399 13.14 -22.28 21.81
C GLY A 399 13.56 -23.71 21.41
N PRO A 400 13.83 -24.59 22.38
CA PRO A 400 14.09 -25.99 22.11
C PRO A 400 12.84 -26.65 21.47
N SER A 401 13.07 -27.46 20.43
CA SER A 401 11.98 -28.26 19.85
C SER A 401 11.67 -29.48 20.68
N GLU A 402 10.40 -29.85 20.76
CA GLU A 402 9.93 -31.09 21.40
C GLU A 402 9.06 -31.90 20.43
N PRO A 403 9.20 -33.24 20.41
CA PRO A 403 8.38 -34.06 19.54
C PRO A 403 6.92 -34.04 20.00
N VAL A 404 6.00 -34.09 19.03
CA VAL A 404 4.55 -34.25 19.25
C VAL A 404 4.00 -35.40 18.40
N GLU A 405 2.97 -36.06 18.90
CA GLU A 405 2.41 -37.22 18.25
C GLU A 405 1.40 -36.88 17.16
N SER A 406 0.75 -35.73 17.29
CA SER A 406 -0.29 -35.28 16.35
C SER A 406 -0.44 -33.76 16.26
N ALA A 407 -1.08 -33.31 15.18
CA ALA A 407 -1.41 -31.90 15.00
C ALA A 407 -2.36 -31.32 16.08
N SER A 408 -3.10 -32.18 16.80
CA SER A 408 -3.99 -31.76 17.88
C SER A 408 -3.25 -31.22 19.12
N GLU A 409 -1.94 -31.39 19.20
CA GLU A 409 -1.07 -30.85 20.25
C GLU A 409 -0.46 -29.49 19.88
N LEU A 410 -0.79 -29.00 18.69
CA LEU A 410 -0.34 -27.72 18.17
C LEU A 410 -1.38 -26.63 18.42
N ASP A 411 -0.87 -25.42 18.66
CA ASP A 411 -1.61 -24.17 18.64
C ASP A 411 -0.84 -23.24 17.72
N PRO A 412 -1.35 -22.93 16.51
CA PRO A 412 -0.64 -22.13 15.53
C PRO A 412 -0.29 -20.71 16.01
N SER A 413 -1.03 -20.18 16.97
CA SER A 413 -0.75 -18.87 17.54
C SER A 413 0.42 -18.89 18.53
N ARG A 414 0.72 -20.06 19.11
CA ARG A 414 1.74 -20.22 20.15
C ARG A 414 2.96 -20.98 19.68
N TYR A 415 2.76 -22.04 18.94
CA TYR A 415 3.84 -22.97 18.56
C TYR A 415 4.17 -22.87 17.08
N GLY A 416 5.47 -22.74 16.79
CA GLY A 416 6.00 -23.09 15.49
C GLY A 416 6.08 -24.61 15.33
N VAL A 417 6.09 -25.05 14.09
CA VAL A 417 6.11 -26.47 13.74
C VAL A 417 7.33 -26.81 12.87
N ILE A 418 7.91 -27.98 13.10
CA ILE A 418 8.92 -28.58 12.26
C ILE A 418 8.39 -29.93 11.79
N VAL A 419 8.41 -30.13 10.47
CA VAL A 419 8.16 -31.43 9.83
C VAL A 419 9.49 -31.94 9.29
N SER A 420 9.88 -33.15 9.66
CA SER A 420 11.16 -33.74 9.26
C SER A 420 11.01 -35.21 8.82
N CYS A 421 11.87 -35.66 7.92
CA CYS A 421 12.00 -37.04 7.45
C CYS A 421 13.34 -37.64 7.82
N ASP A 422 13.42 -38.98 7.83
CA ASP A 422 14.64 -39.71 8.12
C ASP A 422 15.75 -39.47 7.06
N ASP A 423 15.39 -39.03 5.86
CA ASP A 423 16.33 -38.71 4.78
C ASP A 423 16.97 -37.29 4.92
N GLY A 424 16.65 -36.57 6.00
CA GLY A 424 17.21 -35.27 6.32
C GLY A 424 16.42 -34.09 5.76
N ARG A 425 15.34 -34.30 4.99
CA ARG A 425 14.43 -33.20 4.58
C ARG A 425 13.74 -32.68 5.82
N ARG A 426 13.67 -31.32 5.90
CA ARG A 426 13.08 -30.65 7.05
C ARG A 426 12.46 -29.33 6.62
N GLY A 427 11.25 -29.06 7.06
CA GLY A 427 10.56 -27.78 6.84
C GLY A 427 10.05 -27.21 8.14
N LEU A 428 9.97 -25.89 8.22
CA LEU A 428 9.57 -25.15 9.42
C LEU A 428 8.58 -24.06 9.06
N LEU A 429 7.60 -23.85 9.97
CA LEU A 429 6.76 -22.68 9.98
C LEU A 429 6.75 -22.07 11.39
N LEU A 430 6.91 -20.74 11.46
CA LEU A 430 6.83 -19.99 12.72
C LEU A 430 5.38 -19.92 13.22
N PRO A 431 5.16 -19.65 14.52
CA PRO A 431 3.81 -19.38 15.04
C PRO A 431 3.31 -17.99 14.66
N ASP A 432 2.04 -17.73 14.91
CA ASP A 432 1.38 -16.42 14.83
C ASP A 432 1.62 -15.73 13.48
N LEU A 433 1.28 -16.43 12.40
CA LEU A 433 1.37 -15.93 11.03
C LEU A 433 -0.03 -15.60 10.50
N ASP A 434 -0.20 -14.41 9.96
CA ASP A 434 -1.46 -13.96 9.36
C ASP A 434 -2.00 -14.95 8.31
N GLY A 435 -3.27 -15.32 8.44
CA GLY A 435 -3.97 -16.22 7.54
C GLY A 435 -3.62 -17.71 7.73
N ILE A 436 -3.03 -18.10 8.86
CA ILE A 436 -2.76 -19.49 9.23
C ILE A 436 -3.41 -19.78 10.59
N ASP A 437 -4.66 -20.22 10.55
CA ASP A 437 -5.52 -20.34 11.73
C ASP A 437 -5.62 -21.78 12.25
N THR A 438 -5.15 -22.77 11.47
CA THR A 438 -5.26 -24.20 11.82
C THR A 438 -3.92 -24.91 11.87
N ALA A 439 -3.79 -25.88 12.79
CA ALA A 439 -2.61 -26.71 12.93
C ALA A 439 -2.33 -27.55 11.67
N GLU A 440 -3.36 -28.04 11.02
CA GLU A 440 -3.27 -28.82 9.78
C GLU A 440 -2.68 -28.00 8.64
N GLU A 441 -3.11 -26.76 8.51
CA GLU A 441 -2.59 -25.84 7.51
C GLU A 441 -1.12 -25.50 7.79
N GLN A 442 -0.78 -25.22 9.05
CA GLN A 442 0.58 -24.94 9.49
C GLN A 442 1.52 -26.10 9.16
N VAL A 443 1.12 -27.34 9.48
CA VAL A 443 1.87 -28.57 9.16
C VAL A 443 2.02 -28.76 7.66
N SER A 444 0.95 -28.55 6.88
CA SER A 444 0.96 -28.67 5.42
C SER A 444 1.95 -27.70 4.77
N ILE A 445 1.99 -26.45 5.23
CA ILE A 445 2.91 -25.43 4.73
C ILE A 445 4.36 -25.78 5.11
N ALA A 446 4.60 -26.19 6.36
CA ALA A 446 5.92 -26.60 6.80
C ALA A 446 6.44 -27.78 5.99
N ALA A 447 5.62 -28.82 5.77
CA ALA A 447 5.97 -29.98 4.96
C ALA A 447 6.33 -29.57 3.52
N ARG A 448 5.52 -28.74 2.88
CA ARG A 448 5.77 -28.22 1.53
C ARG A 448 7.09 -27.44 1.43
N LYS A 449 7.42 -26.62 2.44
CA LYS A 449 8.72 -25.91 2.51
C LYS A 449 9.90 -26.88 2.61
N GLY A 450 9.71 -28.01 3.28
CA GLY A 450 10.71 -29.10 3.39
C GLY A 450 10.76 -30.04 2.18
N GLY A 451 9.87 -29.88 1.19
CA GLY A 451 9.73 -30.84 0.08
C GLY A 451 9.24 -32.23 0.54
N ILE A 452 8.43 -32.26 1.61
CA ILE A 452 7.91 -33.48 2.25
C ILE A 452 6.48 -33.74 1.79
N ASP A 453 6.20 -34.94 1.29
CA ASP A 453 4.84 -35.41 0.93
C ASP A 453 4.23 -36.11 2.13
N LEU A 454 3.31 -35.46 2.83
CA LEU A 454 2.65 -35.98 4.04
C LEU A 454 1.88 -37.31 3.81
N ALA A 455 1.53 -37.62 2.57
CA ALA A 455 0.80 -38.84 2.23
C ALA A 455 1.74 -40.03 1.89
N ARG A 456 2.99 -39.78 1.54
CA ARG A 456 3.92 -40.76 1.00
C ARG A 456 5.17 -40.94 1.83
N ASP A 457 5.65 -39.88 2.45
CA ASP A 457 6.89 -39.91 3.23
C ASP A 457 6.62 -40.35 4.67
N SER A 458 7.63 -40.97 5.31
CA SER A 458 7.65 -41.17 6.75
C SER A 458 8.18 -39.88 7.40
N TRP A 459 7.34 -39.21 8.13
CA TRP A 459 7.68 -37.92 8.73
C TRP A 459 7.43 -37.90 10.23
N ARG A 460 8.07 -36.91 10.90
CA ARG A 460 7.93 -36.62 12.32
C ARG A 460 7.57 -35.19 12.50
N LEU A 461 6.90 -34.89 13.62
CA LEU A 461 6.43 -33.58 13.99
C LEU A 461 7.11 -33.17 15.29
N GLU A 462 7.61 -31.90 15.28
CA GLU A 462 8.13 -31.23 16.48
C GLU A 462 7.48 -29.87 16.57
N ARG A 463 7.24 -29.37 17.79
CA ARG A 463 6.82 -27.98 18.05
C ARG A 463 7.91 -27.24 18.80
N PHE A 464 7.87 -25.92 18.72
CA PHE A 464 8.80 -25.03 19.48
C PHE A 464 8.11 -23.69 19.75
N GLU A 465 8.50 -23.04 20.81
CA GLU A 465 8.10 -21.66 21.09
C GLU A 465 9.07 -20.69 20.43
N VAL A 466 8.59 -19.46 20.20
CA VAL A 466 9.39 -18.36 19.65
C VAL A 466 9.29 -17.17 20.57
N VAL A 467 10.44 -16.55 20.86
CA VAL A 467 10.48 -15.22 21.48
C VAL A 467 10.74 -14.23 20.36
N ARG A 468 9.75 -13.39 20.09
CA ARG A 468 9.85 -12.33 19.11
C ARG A 468 10.36 -11.05 19.75
N HIS A 469 11.35 -10.45 19.14
CA HIS A 469 11.96 -9.16 19.46
C HIS A 469 11.71 -8.21 18.29
N THR A 470 11.17 -7.02 18.56
CA THR A 470 10.79 -6.02 17.57
C THR A 470 11.39 -4.65 17.89
#